data_1823c0dfed2002ea866bf4bb688d585d
#
_entry.id   1823c0dfed2002ea866bf4bb688d585d
#
_cell.length_a   1.000
_cell.length_b   1.000
_cell.length_c   1.000
_cell.angle_alpha   90.00
_cell.angle_beta   90.00
_cell.angle_gamma   90.00
#
_symmetry.space_group_name_H-M   'P 1'
#
loop_
_entity.id
_entity.type
_entity.pdbx_description
1 polymer ?
#
loop_
_entity_poly.entity_id
_entity_poly.type
_entity_poly.pdbx_seq_one_letter_code
_entity_poly.pdbx_strand_id
1 'polypeptide(L)'
;MHIRLSTSEDLSGIMALLDGARSYMIREGNSAQWPVGYPSVEQIRRDIASGHSYVCEEAALDGLVGTFYFAEEEEPTYKHIEGEWLDDAPYGVIHRLASDGRVKGLAGKVLAWASARCPNLRIDTHQANRTMLRFLERHGFTPCGTIYVADGSPRLAFQRHLA
;
A
#
# COMPACT_ATOMS: atom_id res chain seq x y z
N MET A 1 4.65 6.12 -16.99
CA MET A 1 5.11 6.03 -15.58
C MET A 1 6.05 4.85 -15.43
N HIS A 2 7.18 5.08 -14.80
CA HIS A 2 8.20 4.06 -14.55
C HIS A 2 8.21 3.68 -13.07
N ILE A 3 8.18 2.38 -12.78
CA ILE A 3 8.25 1.82 -11.43
C ILE A 3 9.56 1.08 -11.29
N ARG A 4 10.34 1.42 -10.27
CA ARG A 4 11.61 0.77 -9.97
C ARG A 4 11.81 0.55 -8.48
N LEU A 5 12.75 -0.33 -8.14
CA LEU A 5 13.18 -0.49 -6.75
C LEU A 5 13.72 0.82 -6.21
N SER A 6 13.40 1.10 -4.96
CA SER A 6 13.97 2.23 -4.21
C SER A 6 15.42 1.96 -3.85
N THR A 7 16.19 3.04 -3.76
CA THR A 7 17.53 3.02 -3.19
C THR A 7 17.58 3.94 -1.96
N SER A 8 18.67 3.89 -1.22
CA SER A 8 18.84 4.78 -0.05
C SER A 8 18.79 6.27 -0.41
N GLU A 9 19.09 6.62 -1.64
CA GLU A 9 18.99 8.01 -2.13
C GLU A 9 17.55 8.49 -2.29
N ASP A 10 16.58 7.57 -2.37
CA ASP A 10 15.17 7.90 -2.51
C ASP A 10 14.49 8.21 -1.16
N LEU A 11 15.18 7.96 -0.04
CA LEU A 11 14.56 8.02 1.29
C LEU A 11 13.85 9.34 1.57
N SER A 12 14.49 10.48 1.32
CA SER A 12 13.89 11.79 1.58
C SER A 12 12.65 12.04 0.70
N GLY A 13 12.71 11.65 -0.57
CA GLY A 13 11.58 11.76 -1.49
C GLY A 13 10.41 10.86 -1.08
N ILE A 14 10.70 9.64 -0.65
CA ILE A 14 9.69 8.72 -0.13
C ILE A 14 9.02 9.31 1.11
N MET A 15 9.80 9.81 2.07
CA MET A 15 9.24 10.40 3.30
C MET A 15 8.37 11.61 3.01
N ALA A 16 8.74 12.44 2.04
CA ALA A 16 7.92 13.57 1.61
C ALA A 16 6.56 13.11 1.04
N LEU A 17 6.56 12.06 0.21
CA LEU A 17 5.33 11.46 -0.32
C LEU A 17 4.44 10.92 0.80
N LEU A 18 5.02 10.21 1.76
CA LEU A 18 4.29 9.63 2.89
C LEU A 18 3.71 10.72 3.81
N ASP A 19 4.44 11.79 4.05
CA ASP A 19 3.94 12.93 4.84
C ASP A 19 2.77 13.62 4.14
N GLY A 20 2.85 13.80 2.83
CA GLY A 20 1.75 14.33 2.03
C GLY A 20 0.50 13.44 2.06
N ALA A 21 0.69 12.14 1.98
CA ALA A 21 -0.40 11.15 2.06
C ALA A 21 -1.04 11.14 3.46
N ARG A 22 -0.25 11.24 4.51
CA ARG A 22 -0.77 11.35 5.89
C ARG A 22 -1.62 12.62 6.04
N SER A 23 -1.15 13.74 5.55
CA SER A 23 -1.91 15.01 5.59
C SER A 23 -3.25 14.88 4.85
N TYR A 24 -3.26 14.23 3.69
CA TYR A 24 -4.49 13.94 2.95
C TYR A 24 -5.44 13.07 3.77
N MET A 25 -4.95 11.99 4.37
CA MET A 25 -5.76 11.10 5.21
C MET A 25 -6.41 11.87 6.37
N ILE A 26 -5.66 12.74 7.04
CA ILE A 26 -6.16 13.55 8.16
C ILE A 26 -7.28 14.48 7.68
N ARG A 27 -7.11 15.16 6.54
CA ARG A 27 -8.14 16.04 5.98
C ARG A 27 -9.42 15.29 5.63
N GLU A 28 -9.28 14.02 5.20
CA GLU A 28 -10.42 13.16 4.84
C GLU A 28 -11.03 12.42 6.05
N GLY A 29 -10.62 12.75 7.27
CA GLY A 29 -11.18 12.17 8.49
C GLY A 29 -10.55 10.84 8.92
N ASN A 30 -9.41 10.45 8.31
CA ASN A 30 -8.69 9.23 8.63
C ASN A 30 -7.35 9.56 9.31
N SER A 31 -7.40 9.91 10.60
CA SER A 31 -6.21 10.23 11.39
C SER A 31 -5.59 9.02 12.09
N ALA A 32 -6.27 7.87 12.09
CA ALA A 32 -5.87 6.71 12.88
C ALA A 32 -5.05 5.69 12.10
N GLN A 33 -5.15 5.63 10.78
CA GLN A 33 -4.45 4.63 9.98
C GLN A 33 -2.93 4.80 10.05
N TRP A 34 -2.46 6.05 9.92
CA TRP A 34 -1.06 6.42 10.06
C TRP A 34 -0.91 7.44 11.18
N PRO A 35 -0.69 6.98 12.42
CA PRO A 35 -0.46 7.90 13.54
C PRO A 35 0.83 8.68 13.35
N VAL A 36 0.99 9.72 14.15
CA VAL A 36 2.21 10.55 14.12
C VAL A 36 3.45 9.66 14.25
N GLY A 37 4.43 9.88 13.35
CA GLY A 37 5.66 9.11 13.32
C GLY A 37 5.59 7.79 12.52
N TYR A 38 4.43 7.40 12.00
CA TYR A 38 4.29 6.23 11.13
C TYR A 38 3.85 6.67 9.72
N PRO A 39 4.41 6.09 8.64
CA PRO A 39 5.58 5.22 8.63
C PRO A 39 6.85 5.96 9.05
N SER A 40 7.69 5.31 9.86
CA SER A 40 8.96 5.90 10.32
C SER A 40 10.06 5.79 9.27
N VAL A 41 11.12 6.60 9.43
CA VAL A 41 12.32 6.50 8.59
C VAL A 41 12.91 5.08 8.69
N GLU A 42 12.95 4.50 9.88
CA GLU A 42 13.46 3.15 10.13
C GLU A 42 12.64 2.09 9.40
N GLN A 43 11.32 2.24 9.37
CA GLN A 43 10.44 1.34 8.62
C GLN A 43 10.77 1.39 7.13
N ILE A 44 10.92 2.58 6.57
CA ILE A 44 11.21 2.73 5.14
C ILE A 44 12.62 2.23 4.81
N ARG A 45 13.59 2.46 5.69
CA ARG A 45 14.93 1.87 5.50
C ARG A 45 14.89 0.34 5.47
N ARG A 46 14.09 -0.29 6.33
CA ARG A 46 13.89 -1.75 6.29
C ARG A 46 13.22 -2.19 5.00
N ASP A 47 12.22 -1.47 4.53
CA ASP A 47 11.54 -1.76 3.26
C ASP A 47 12.52 -1.69 2.08
N ILE A 48 13.38 -0.68 2.06
CA ILE A 48 14.41 -0.53 1.02
C ILE A 48 15.42 -1.68 1.10
N ALA A 49 15.94 -1.95 2.30
CA ALA A 49 16.95 -2.99 2.51
C ALA A 49 16.44 -4.39 2.16
N SER A 50 15.15 -4.66 2.39
CA SER A 50 14.52 -5.95 2.06
C SER A 50 14.20 -6.12 0.58
N GLY A 51 14.34 -5.07 -0.24
CA GLY A 51 14.04 -5.12 -1.67
C GLY A 51 12.54 -5.06 -1.99
N HIS A 52 11.73 -4.51 -1.09
CA HIS A 52 10.28 -4.45 -1.24
C HIS A 52 9.75 -3.02 -1.39
N SER A 53 10.61 -2.01 -1.30
CA SER A 53 10.22 -0.61 -1.52
C SER A 53 10.38 -0.24 -2.99
N TYR A 54 9.34 0.37 -3.55
CA TYR A 54 9.31 0.81 -4.94
C TYR A 54 8.96 2.30 -5.01
N VAL A 55 9.48 2.95 -6.03
CA VAL A 55 9.16 4.35 -6.35
C VAL A 55 8.63 4.45 -7.77
N CYS A 56 7.80 5.47 -7.99
CA CYS A 56 7.20 5.79 -9.28
C CYS A 56 7.76 7.12 -9.77
N GLU A 57 8.14 7.16 -11.04
CA GLU A 57 8.64 8.34 -11.73
C GLU A 57 7.85 8.56 -13.02
N GLU A 58 7.72 9.81 -13.44
CA GLU A 58 7.12 10.19 -14.71
C GLU A 58 8.11 11.07 -15.48
N ALA A 59 8.41 10.70 -16.73
CA ALA A 59 9.45 11.36 -17.52
C ALA A 59 9.26 12.87 -17.68
N ALA A 60 8.01 13.33 -17.71
CA ALA A 60 7.67 14.75 -17.86
C ALA A 60 7.65 15.53 -16.54
N LEU A 61 7.90 14.88 -15.42
CA LEU A 61 7.80 15.47 -14.08
C LEU A 61 9.08 15.25 -13.28
N ASP A 62 9.45 16.24 -12.48
CA ASP A 62 10.61 16.15 -11.62
C ASP A 62 10.30 15.36 -10.35
N GLY A 63 11.27 14.55 -9.92
CA GLY A 63 11.20 13.81 -8.67
C GLY A 63 10.25 12.63 -8.69
N LEU A 64 10.03 12.07 -7.52
CA LEU A 64 9.14 10.93 -7.32
C LEU A 64 7.68 11.37 -7.31
N VAL A 65 6.82 10.60 -7.99
CA VAL A 65 5.37 10.87 -8.03
C VAL A 65 4.57 9.88 -7.15
N GLY A 66 5.20 8.78 -6.74
CA GLY A 66 4.57 7.79 -5.89
C GLY A 66 5.58 6.83 -5.27
N THR A 67 5.12 6.11 -4.26
CA THR A 67 5.87 5.05 -3.59
C THR A 67 4.92 4.00 -3.05
N PHE A 68 5.41 2.77 -2.91
CA PHE A 68 4.66 1.68 -2.29
C PHE A 68 5.60 0.56 -1.86
N TYR A 69 5.09 -0.28 -0.96
CA TYR A 69 5.70 -1.56 -0.60
C TYR A 69 4.99 -2.68 -1.37
N PHE A 70 5.76 -3.62 -1.90
CA PHE A 70 5.22 -4.84 -2.51
C PHE A 70 6.11 -6.03 -2.18
N ALA A 71 5.48 -7.11 -1.70
CA ALA A 71 6.16 -8.37 -1.41
C ALA A 71 5.27 -9.55 -1.77
N GLU A 72 5.88 -10.60 -2.29
CA GLU A 72 5.24 -11.90 -2.52
C GLU A 72 5.62 -12.85 -1.38
N GLU A 73 5.25 -12.46 -0.17
CA GLU A 73 5.58 -13.16 1.07
C GLU A 73 4.36 -13.21 1.98
N GLU A 74 4.34 -14.19 2.88
CA GLU A 74 3.32 -14.23 3.93
C GLU A 74 3.44 -12.99 4.82
N GLU A 75 2.33 -12.26 4.96
CA GLU A 75 2.23 -11.14 5.89
C GLU A 75 1.83 -11.67 7.27
N PRO A 76 2.67 -11.51 8.31
CA PRO A 76 2.36 -12.05 9.65
C PRO A 76 0.99 -11.60 10.18
N THR A 77 0.59 -10.35 9.93
CA THR A 77 -0.70 -9.82 10.42
C THR A 77 -1.90 -10.38 9.66
N TYR A 78 -1.68 -11.11 8.56
CA TYR A 78 -2.75 -11.74 7.78
C TYR A 78 -2.99 -13.21 8.15
N LYS A 79 -2.17 -13.78 9.04
CA LYS A 79 -2.32 -15.17 9.47
C LYS A 79 -3.57 -15.40 10.29
N HIS A 80 -3.97 -14.40 11.10
CA HIS A 80 -5.21 -14.42 11.85
C HIS A 80 -6.18 -13.41 11.26
N ILE A 81 -7.34 -13.87 10.84
CA ILE A 81 -8.41 -13.04 10.30
C ILE A 81 -9.74 -13.39 10.96
N GLU A 82 -10.49 -12.39 11.37
CA GLU A 82 -11.90 -12.54 11.71
C GLU A 82 -12.71 -12.46 10.43
N GLY A 83 -13.00 -13.60 9.86
CA GLY A 83 -13.56 -13.79 8.54
C GLY A 83 -12.80 -14.87 7.80
N GLU A 84 -12.80 -14.81 6.48
CA GLU A 84 -12.13 -15.81 5.64
C GLU A 84 -11.48 -15.15 4.42
N TRP A 85 -10.22 -15.50 4.16
CA TRP A 85 -9.60 -15.21 2.87
C TRP A 85 -10.26 -16.05 1.76
N LEU A 86 -10.16 -15.59 0.51
CA LEU A 86 -10.74 -16.29 -0.64
C LEU A 86 -10.13 -17.68 -0.85
N ASP A 87 -8.83 -17.82 -0.54
CA ASP A 87 -8.08 -19.05 -0.71
C ASP A 87 -6.79 -19.00 0.13
N ASP A 88 -6.04 -20.10 0.13
CA ASP A 88 -4.75 -20.23 0.81
C ASP A 88 -3.56 -20.19 -0.17
N ALA A 89 -3.79 -19.77 -1.41
CA ALA A 89 -2.73 -19.69 -2.42
C ALA A 89 -1.71 -18.58 -2.04
N PRO A 90 -0.48 -18.68 -2.52
CA PRO A 90 0.50 -17.60 -2.37
C PRO A 90 -0.06 -16.27 -2.89
N TYR A 91 0.27 -15.18 -2.21
CA TYR A 91 -0.27 -13.86 -2.51
C TYR A 91 0.81 -12.78 -2.44
N GLY A 92 0.53 -11.69 -3.14
CA GLY A 92 1.29 -10.46 -3.01
C GLY A 92 0.58 -9.48 -2.09
N VAL A 93 1.36 -8.63 -1.43
CA VAL A 93 0.89 -7.63 -0.48
C VAL A 93 1.35 -6.25 -0.93
N ILE A 94 0.43 -5.28 -0.91
CA ILE A 94 0.77 -3.87 -1.13
C ILE A 94 0.51 -3.11 0.16
N HIS A 95 1.53 -2.36 0.61
CA HIS A 95 1.45 -1.50 1.78
C HIS A 95 1.99 -0.11 1.47
N ARG A 96 1.63 0.86 2.29
CA ARG A 96 2.22 2.20 2.30
C ARG A 96 2.25 2.86 0.91
N LEU A 97 1.15 2.70 0.17
CA LEU A 97 0.98 3.34 -1.13
C LEU A 97 0.71 4.84 -0.93
N ALA A 98 1.52 5.66 -1.54
CA ALA A 98 1.37 7.11 -1.51
C ALA A 98 1.62 7.72 -2.89
N SER A 99 0.84 8.74 -3.22
CA SER A 99 0.93 9.49 -4.47
C SER A 99 0.85 10.98 -4.16
N ASP A 100 1.56 11.81 -4.92
CA ASP A 100 1.46 13.27 -4.80
C ASP A 100 0.34 13.87 -5.68
N GLY A 101 -0.41 13.03 -6.40
CA GLY A 101 -1.55 13.44 -7.21
C GLY A 101 -1.22 13.95 -8.60
N ARG A 102 0.05 14.11 -8.95
CA ARG A 102 0.44 14.63 -10.27
C ARG A 102 0.18 13.65 -11.41
N VAL A 103 0.18 12.35 -11.14
CA VAL A 103 -0.16 11.30 -12.11
C VAL A 103 -1.55 10.77 -11.78
N LYS A 104 -2.51 11.01 -12.65
CA LYS A 104 -3.87 10.49 -12.48
C LYS A 104 -3.89 8.97 -12.56
N GLY A 105 -4.62 8.34 -11.65
CA GLY A 105 -4.78 6.89 -11.62
C GLY A 105 -3.52 6.13 -11.23
N LEU A 106 -2.58 6.76 -10.51
CA LEU A 106 -1.33 6.13 -10.10
C LEU A 106 -1.58 4.82 -9.35
N ALA A 107 -2.51 4.79 -8.40
CA ALA A 107 -2.82 3.58 -7.63
C ALA A 107 -3.29 2.42 -8.55
N GLY A 108 -4.09 2.71 -9.56
CA GLY A 108 -4.52 1.72 -10.55
C GLY A 108 -3.35 1.18 -11.38
N LYS A 109 -2.39 2.03 -11.71
CA LYS A 109 -1.18 1.63 -12.43
C LYS A 109 -0.27 0.74 -11.56
N VAL A 110 -0.14 1.07 -10.28
CA VAL A 110 0.57 0.23 -9.31
C VAL A 110 -0.11 -1.13 -9.18
N LEU A 111 -1.44 -1.15 -9.09
CA LEU A 111 -2.21 -2.38 -8.98
C LEU A 111 -2.01 -3.27 -10.23
N ALA A 112 -2.03 -2.69 -11.42
CA ALA A 112 -1.78 -3.43 -12.66
C ALA A 112 -0.36 -4.02 -12.69
N TRP A 113 0.63 -3.24 -12.26
CA TRP A 113 2.02 -3.67 -12.15
C TRP A 113 2.17 -4.85 -11.16
N ALA A 114 1.54 -4.75 -10.00
CA ALA A 114 1.57 -5.81 -8.99
C ALA A 114 0.86 -7.08 -9.48
N SER A 115 -0.31 -6.94 -10.11
CA SER A 115 -1.09 -8.06 -10.62
C SER A 115 -0.37 -8.83 -11.74
N ALA A 116 0.46 -8.15 -12.52
CA ALA A 116 1.29 -8.81 -13.53
C ALA A 116 2.38 -9.70 -12.92
N ARG A 117 2.77 -9.45 -11.66
CA ARG A 117 3.75 -10.24 -10.91
C ARG A 117 3.09 -11.33 -10.08
N CYS A 118 2.03 -10.97 -9.39
CA CYS A 118 1.26 -11.88 -8.56
C CYS A 118 -0.23 -11.59 -8.76
N PRO A 119 -0.98 -12.48 -9.43
CA PRO A 119 -2.40 -12.25 -9.69
C PRO A 119 -3.28 -12.35 -8.44
N ASN A 120 -2.76 -12.91 -7.35
CA ASN A 120 -3.45 -13.01 -6.07
C ASN A 120 -2.92 -11.93 -5.12
N LEU A 121 -3.73 -10.92 -4.82
CA LEU A 121 -3.31 -9.78 -3.99
C LEU A 121 -4.19 -9.67 -2.75
N ARG A 122 -3.56 -9.38 -1.61
CA ARG A 122 -4.22 -9.04 -0.35
C ARG A 122 -3.82 -7.63 0.06
N ILE A 123 -4.81 -6.84 0.47
CA ILE A 123 -4.62 -5.45 0.90
C ILE A 123 -5.49 -5.22 2.12
N ASP A 124 -5.00 -4.45 3.08
CA ASP A 124 -5.79 -3.97 4.20
C ASP A 124 -5.82 -2.45 4.25
N THR A 125 -6.87 -1.90 4.84
CA THR A 125 -7.00 -0.47 5.05
C THR A 125 -7.88 -0.15 6.25
N HIS A 126 -7.74 1.06 6.81
CA HIS A 126 -8.58 1.52 7.89
C HIS A 126 -10.01 1.79 7.39
N GLN A 127 -11.01 1.52 8.23
CA GLN A 127 -12.42 1.75 7.90
C GLN A 127 -12.73 3.21 7.54
N ALA A 128 -11.95 4.17 8.03
CA ALA A 128 -12.11 5.58 7.74
C ALA A 128 -11.48 6.01 6.41
N ASN A 129 -10.72 5.13 5.76
CA ASN A 129 -10.07 5.42 4.48
C ASN A 129 -11.03 5.20 3.31
N ARG A 130 -11.96 6.12 3.15
CA ARG A 130 -13.01 6.02 2.11
C ARG A 130 -12.45 5.99 0.69
N THR A 131 -11.37 6.72 0.45
CA THR A 131 -10.69 6.74 -0.85
C THR A 131 -10.21 5.35 -1.23
N MET A 132 -9.52 4.68 -0.31
CA MET A 132 -9.02 3.31 -0.55
C MET A 132 -10.15 2.30 -0.64
N LEU A 133 -11.18 2.41 0.20
CA LEU A 133 -12.34 1.51 0.15
C LEU A 133 -13.05 1.56 -1.21
N ARG A 134 -13.27 2.76 -1.75
CA ARG A 134 -13.86 2.92 -3.10
C ARG A 134 -12.94 2.39 -4.20
N PHE A 135 -11.65 2.60 -4.04
CA PHE A 135 -10.64 2.08 -4.98
C PHE A 135 -10.68 0.55 -5.02
N LEU A 136 -10.67 -0.11 -3.86
CA LEU A 136 -10.70 -1.57 -3.78
C LEU A 136 -11.99 -2.13 -4.37
N GLU A 137 -13.14 -1.52 -4.08
CA GLU A 137 -14.42 -1.91 -4.64
C GLU A 137 -14.42 -1.80 -6.17
N ARG A 138 -13.99 -0.66 -6.71
CA ARG A 138 -13.92 -0.46 -8.18
C ARG A 138 -13.01 -1.44 -8.88
N HIS A 139 -11.97 -1.91 -8.20
CA HIS A 139 -10.99 -2.84 -8.77
C HIS A 139 -11.29 -4.31 -8.47
N GLY A 140 -12.50 -4.60 -7.98
CA GLY A 140 -12.98 -5.98 -7.84
C GLY A 140 -12.40 -6.74 -6.65
N PHE A 141 -11.93 -6.05 -5.63
CA PHE A 141 -11.52 -6.71 -4.40
C PHE A 141 -12.72 -7.14 -3.58
N THR A 142 -12.62 -8.32 -2.98
CA THR A 142 -13.64 -8.89 -2.11
C THR A 142 -13.29 -8.59 -0.65
N PRO A 143 -14.22 -8.02 0.14
CA PRO A 143 -14.06 -7.91 1.59
C PRO A 143 -13.97 -9.31 2.21
N CYS A 144 -12.95 -9.56 3.02
CA CYS A 144 -12.70 -10.86 3.61
C CYS A 144 -12.91 -10.89 5.13
N GLY A 145 -12.81 -9.74 5.79
CA GLY A 145 -12.98 -9.65 7.23
C GLY A 145 -12.08 -8.60 7.86
N THR A 146 -11.70 -8.84 9.10
CA THR A 146 -10.89 -7.91 9.90
C THR A 146 -9.59 -8.58 10.31
N ILE A 147 -8.48 -7.88 10.09
CA ILE A 147 -7.17 -8.24 10.64
C ILE A 147 -6.75 -7.18 11.67
N TYR A 148 -5.71 -7.50 12.44
CA TYR A 148 -5.18 -6.59 13.45
C TYR A 148 -3.71 -6.34 13.17
N VAL A 149 -3.34 -5.05 13.05
CA VAL A 149 -1.95 -4.65 12.84
C VAL A 149 -1.15 -4.74 14.15
N ALA A 150 0.16 -4.48 14.10
CA ALA A 150 1.08 -4.76 15.21
C ALA A 150 0.69 -4.10 16.54
N ASP A 151 0.05 -2.92 16.52
CA ASP A 151 -0.41 -2.22 17.73
C ASP A 151 -1.78 -2.71 18.23
N GLY A 152 -2.36 -3.73 17.60
CA GLY A 152 -3.68 -4.27 17.94
C GLY A 152 -4.84 -3.54 17.29
N SER A 153 -4.59 -2.52 16.48
CA SER A 153 -5.66 -1.78 15.78
C SER A 153 -6.28 -2.62 14.66
N PRO A 154 -7.61 -2.54 14.48
CA PRO A 154 -8.29 -3.28 13.41
C PRO A 154 -8.09 -2.63 12.05
N ARG A 155 -8.07 -3.47 11.02
CA ARG A 155 -8.10 -3.08 9.61
C ARG A 155 -9.06 -3.97 8.83
N LEU A 156 -9.69 -3.41 7.83
CA LEU A 156 -10.51 -4.18 6.89
C LEU A 156 -9.60 -4.86 5.87
N ALA A 157 -9.81 -6.15 5.68
CA ALA A 157 -8.98 -7.00 4.82
C ALA A 157 -9.71 -7.34 3.52
N PHE A 158 -8.98 -7.26 2.41
CA PHE A 158 -9.51 -7.48 1.06
C PHE A 158 -8.58 -8.39 0.28
N GLN A 159 -9.16 -9.17 -0.63
CA GLN A 159 -8.39 -10.01 -1.54
C GLN A 159 -9.00 -9.96 -2.95
N ARG A 160 -8.14 -10.04 -3.94
CA ARG A 160 -8.52 -10.24 -5.34
C ARG A 160 -7.57 -11.27 -5.94
N HIS A 161 -8.13 -12.38 -6.38
CA HIS A 161 -7.36 -13.42 -7.06
C HIS A 161 -7.84 -13.49 -8.51
N LEU A 162 -7.04 -12.99 -9.43
CA LEU A 162 -7.32 -13.06 -10.85
C LEU A 162 -7.00 -14.47 -11.37
N ALA A 163 -7.83 -14.93 -12.30
CA ALA A 163 -7.65 -16.25 -12.89
C ALA A 163 -6.44 -16.31 -13.85
#